data_3a048f24ee7a543876e4341530754f11
#
_entry.id   3a048f24ee7a543876e4341530754f11
#
_cell.length_a   1.000
_cell.length_b   1.000
_cell.length_c   1.000
_cell.angle_alpha   90.00
_cell.angle_beta   90.00
_cell.angle_gamma   90.00
#
_symmetry.space_group_name_H-M   'P 1'
#
loop_
_entity.id
_entity.type
_entity.pdbx_description
1 polymer ?
#
loop_
_entity_poly.entity_id
_entity_poly.type
_entity_poly.pdbx_seq_one_letter_code
_entity_poly.pdbx_strand_id
1 'polypeptide(L)'
;MGDDHFRFSATNFFPSLQTQGGLSLGSWTPRATFSGPLKKGRVWFFDAADAEYRLRNITELAAHANQSRTWRGSNLAKIQLNWSPTHVLTLSALVNRQNADYPQLSRFRPLETTTKQRSDAYLLTAREQFFFQNQALLEAGFGVYTSNSTENPLGNAPYVDQVGQYSGSYYRTLDTQARRMQALVRFTMSPLSWSGRHVLRLGADVDGLMYRQNNVRGPIRILREDGTLSREVIFTRTPPQRETNLETSAFVEDRWSPTDQLQIEAGVRLDRDDVVRKVLISPRLASSYLMGGGQTKLSAGVGIFYNATPLDLLTAAQAGERIDRFYGPDGQTVEKVAQTVFEANRQGLRAPRFLNWSAEIQRQLSSSMLVSASWMQKGGRHGFVQERLNPNPLEGGPVVLENSRRDRYWALELTFRRSIGSTSELFAAFTRSSARSNAVVNFDIDNPVFGPQGTGPLPWDSPNRLQLWGWRPLPVFRSFLVAYALDWRTGFPFSYVNETEELVGPPDSHRFPGYFSLSVHLERRFKIFGYLWALRGGVNDLTDRPNATYIDNNIDSPQFLALGGIQGRTFTGRIRFLGRK
;
A
#
# COMPACT_ATOMS: atom_id res chain seq x y z
N MET A 1 21.72 14.54 -11.53
CA MET A 1 22.68 15.30 -10.71
C MET A 1 23.77 15.74 -11.67
N GLY A 2 24.58 16.73 -11.38
CA GLY A 2 25.62 17.20 -12.30
C GLY A 2 25.54 18.70 -12.58
N ASP A 3 24.69 19.41 -11.82
CA ASP A 3 24.64 20.85 -11.87
C ASP A 3 25.74 21.45 -10.96
N ASP A 4 26.56 22.30 -11.51
CA ASP A 4 27.67 22.95 -10.80
C ASP A 4 27.23 24.15 -9.95
N HIS A 5 25.94 24.29 -9.67
CA HIS A 5 25.36 25.30 -8.81
C HIS A 5 24.66 24.69 -7.60
N PHE A 6 24.76 25.39 -6.47
CA PHE A 6 23.95 25.02 -5.30
C PHE A 6 22.50 25.40 -5.53
N ARG A 7 21.62 24.48 -5.21
CA ARG A 7 20.17 24.66 -5.27
C ARG A 7 19.54 24.35 -3.93
N PHE A 8 18.71 25.24 -3.48
CA PHE A 8 17.86 25.07 -2.31
C PHE A 8 16.41 25.24 -2.71
N SER A 9 15.56 24.34 -2.26
CA SER A 9 14.12 24.45 -2.41
C SER A 9 13.45 24.04 -1.10
N ALA A 10 12.42 24.79 -0.72
CA ALA A 10 11.62 24.45 0.44
C ALA A 10 10.14 24.74 0.13
N THR A 11 9.26 23.82 0.55
CA THR A 11 7.83 23.90 0.28
C THR A 11 7.01 23.50 1.50
N ASN A 12 5.74 23.92 1.54
CA ASN A 12 4.79 23.54 2.58
C ASN A 12 5.24 23.88 4.01
N PHE A 13 5.96 25.00 4.19
CA PHE A 13 6.43 25.46 5.50
C PHE A 13 5.31 25.67 6.52
N PHE A 14 4.14 26.08 6.05
CA PHE A 14 3.00 26.37 6.90
C PHE A 14 2.04 25.18 6.91
N PRO A 15 1.50 24.81 8.11
CA PRO A 15 0.49 23.79 8.20
C PRO A 15 -0.81 24.22 7.51
N SER A 16 -1.63 23.27 7.10
CA SER A 16 -3.02 23.58 6.74
C SER A 16 -3.86 23.76 7.99
N LEU A 17 -4.82 24.68 7.93
CA LEU A 17 -5.89 24.78 8.91
C LEU A 17 -7.09 23.97 8.42
N GLN A 18 -7.81 23.35 9.33
CA GLN A 18 -9.04 22.62 9.06
C GLN A 18 -10.10 22.89 10.12
N THR A 19 -11.36 22.67 9.77
CA THR A 19 -12.49 22.95 10.67
C THR A 19 -13.22 21.68 11.13
N GLN A 20 -12.66 20.50 10.99
CA GLN A 20 -13.30 19.28 11.47
C GLN A 20 -13.20 19.19 13.00
N GLY A 21 -14.37 19.24 13.67
CA GLY A 21 -14.41 19.24 15.15
C GLY A 21 -13.87 20.53 15.81
N GLY A 22 -13.97 21.68 15.12
CA GLY A 22 -13.40 22.96 15.50
C GLY A 22 -12.19 23.35 14.65
N LEU A 23 -11.68 24.57 14.81
CA LEU A 23 -10.48 25.03 14.11
C LEU A 23 -9.24 24.31 14.66
N SER A 24 -8.55 23.56 13.82
CA SER A 24 -7.36 22.79 14.19
C SER A 24 -6.31 22.78 13.07
N LEU A 25 -5.08 22.36 13.41
CA LEU A 25 -4.08 22.03 12.42
C LEU A 25 -4.49 20.73 11.72
N GLY A 26 -4.72 20.75 10.40
CA GLY A 26 -5.13 19.57 9.66
C GLY A 26 -3.94 18.68 9.31
N SER A 27 -3.07 19.18 8.47
CA SER A 27 -1.84 18.49 8.07
C SER A 27 -0.71 19.48 7.87
N TRP A 28 0.47 19.07 8.24
CA TRP A 28 1.69 19.81 7.98
C TRP A 28 2.70 18.90 7.28
N THR A 29 3.14 19.28 6.08
CA THR A 29 4.03 18.47 5.24
C THR A 29 5.22 19.30 4.73
N PRO A 30 6.09 19.83 5.63
CA PRO A 30 7.25 20.61 5.22
C PRO A 30 8.23 19.74 4.44
N ARG A 31 8.80 20.32 3.39
CA ARG A 31 9.81 19.67 2.55
C ARG A 31 10.93 20.64 2.25
N ALA A 32 12.15 20.14 2.29
CA ALA A 32 13.32 20.90 1.88
C ALA A 32 14.26 20.01 1.05
N THR A 33 14.90 20.59 0.05
CA THR A 33 15.96 19.92 -0.70
C THR A 33 17.16 20.85 -0.80
N PHE A 34 18.35 20.27 -0.67
CA PHE A 34 19.60 20.98 -0.86
C PHE A 34 20.53 20.13 -1.72
N SER A 35 21.11 20.71 -2.76
CA SER A 35 22.00 19.98 -3.66
C SER A 35 23.06 20.92 -4.24
N GLY A 36 24.16 20.34 -4.68
CA GLY A 36 25.22 21.08 -5.32
C GLY A 36 26.51 20.29 -5.48
N PRO A 37 27.56 20.91 -6.03
CA PRO A 37 28.86 20.28 -6.16
C PRO A 37 29.64 20.34 -4.84
N LEU A 38 30.17 19.21 -4.39
CA LEU A 38 31.26 19.16 -3.39
C LEU A 38 32.61 19.42 -4.08
N LYS A 39 32.76 18.89 -5.30
CA LYS A 39 33.88 19.15 -6.21
C LYS A 39 33.30 19.25 -7.62
N LYS A 40 33.38 20.44 -8.23
CA LYS A 40 32.88 20.70 -9.57
C LYS A 40 33.39 19.68 -10.59
N GLY A 41 32.50 19.19 -11.44
CA GLY A 41 32.78 18.19 -12.46
C GLY A 41 33.04 16.77 -11.96
N ARG A 42 33.08 16.51 -10.62
CA ARG A 42 33.41 15.19 -10.07
C ARG A 42 32.51 14.67 -8.97
N VAL A 43 32.12 15.52 -8.01
CA VAL A 43 31.37 15.09 -6.83
C VAL A 43 30.20 16.02 -6.57
N TRP A 44 29.03 15.45 -6.51
CA TRP A 44 27.79 16.17 -6.18
C TRP A 44 27.08 15.50 -5.01
N PHE A 45 26.36 16.30 -4.25
CA PHE A 45 25.46 15.80 -3.24
C PHE A 45 24.03 16.26 -3.51
N PHE A 46 23.09 15.51 -2.98
CA PHE A 46 21.68 15.84 -2.91
C PHE A 46 21.15 15.37 -1.55
N ASP A 47 20.50 16.27 -0.83
CA ASP A 47 19.79 15.99 0.41
C ASP A 47 18.34 16.42 0.28
N ALA A 48 17.42 15.58 0.73
CA ALA A 48 16.00 15.86 0.76
C ALA A 48 15.41 15.42 2.11
N ALA A 49 14.85 16.38 2.83
CA ALA A 49 14.14 16.14 4.07
C ALA A 49 12.66 16.45 3.87
N ASP A 50 11.79 15.54 4.35
CA ASP A 50 10.36 15.79 4.48
C ASP A 50 9.85 15.32 5.85
N ALA A 51 8.82 16.00 6.32
CA ALA A 51 8.07 15.59 7.48
C ALA A 51 6.57 15.64 7.18
N GLU A 52 5.82 14.80 7.87
CA GLU A 52 4.36 14.81 7.83
C GLU A 52 3.82 14.77 9.26
N TYR A 53 2.98 15.73 9.58
CA TYR A 53 2.11 15.69 10.75
C TYR A 53 0.68 15.63 10.27
N ARG A 54 -0.08 14.66 10.77
CA ARG A 54 -1.50 14.48 10.47
C ARG A 54 -2.27 14.33 11.77
N LEU A 55 -3.29 15.17 11.93
CA LEU A 55 -4.27 15.09 12.99
C LEU A 55 -5.61 14.65 12.39
N ARG A 56 -6.22 13.62 12.96
CA ARG A 56 -7.57 13.18 12.63
C ARG A 56 -8.44 13.30 13.87
N ASN A 57 -9.51 14.06 13.78
CA ASN A 57 -10.51 14.18 14.82
C ASN A 57 -11.66 13.21 14.53
N ILE A 58 -12.09 12.44 15.51
CA ILE A 58 -13.25 11.56 15.45
C ILE A 58 -14.39 12.30 16.13
N THR A 59 -15.31 12.83 15.35
CA THR A 59 -16.36 13.75 15.82
C THR A 59 -17.40 13.08 16.74
N GLU A 60 -17.49 11.76 16.63
CA GLU A 60 -18.40 10.94 17.44
C GLU A 60 -17.88 10.66 18.86
N LEU A 61 -16.63 11.00 19.16
CA LEU A 61 -16.02 10.83 20.48
C LEU A 61 -15.92 12.14 21.25
N ALA A 62 -15.82 12.04 22.59
CA ALA A 62 -15.63 13.18 23.46
C ALA A 62 -14.31 13.94 23.14
N ALA A 63 -14.32 15.26 23.20
CA ALA A 63 -13.24 16.13 22.73
C ALA A 63 -11.85 15.85 23.35
N HIS A 64 -11.79 15.29 24.57
CA HIS A 64 -10.54 14.95 25.24
C HIS A 64 -9.95 13.59 24.79
N ALA A 65 -10.73 12.77 24.06
CA ALA A 65 -10.37 11.40 23.65
C ALA A 65 -10.59 11.13 22.16
N ASN A 66 -10.74 12.18 21.34
CA ASN A 66 -11.18 12.07 19.94
C ASN A 66 -10.06 12.25 18.89
N GLN A 67 -8.79 12.31 19.30
CA GLN A 67 -7.71 12.66 18.40
C GLN A 67 -6.77 11.48 18.13
N SER A 68 -6.58 11.16 16.86
CA SER A 68 -5.50 10.28 16.37
C SER A 68 -4.42 11.13 15.68
N ARG A 69 -3.16 10.87 16.01
CA ARG A 69 -2.02 11.67 15.53
C ARG A 69 -1.00 10.77 14.83
N THR A 70 -0.51 11.22 13.70
CA THR A 70 0.60 10.55 13.01
C THR A 70 1.70 11.56 12.74
N TRP A 71 2.91 11.18 13.07
CA TRP A 71 4.14 11.90 12.82
C TRP A 71 5.07 11.06 11.95
N ARG A 72 5.55 11.60 10.84
CA ARG A 72 6.55 10.96 10.00
C ARG A 72 7.64 11.96 9.65
N GLY A 73 8.90 11.53 9.75
CA GLY A 73 10.07 12.24 9.24
C GLY A 73 10.84 11.35 8.29
N SER A 74 11.35 11.93 7.18
CA SER A 74 12.14 11.23 6.19
C SER A 74 13.31 12.09 5.75
N ASN A 75 14.47 11.48 5.58
CA ASN A 75 15.64 12.13 4.97
C ASN A 75 16.28 11.20 3.95
N LEU A 76 16.53 11.69 2.75
CA LEU A 76 17.27 11.02 1.69
C LEU A 76 18.53 11.83 1.36
N ALA A 77 19.69 11.29 1.71
CA ALA A 77 20.99 11.82 1.31
C ALA A 77 21.56 10.99 0.14
N LYS A 78 22.13 11.65 -0.86
CA LYS A 78 22.82 11.02 -1.99
C LYS A 78 24.14 11.71 -2.26
N ILE A 79 25.16 10.93 -2.61
CA ILE A 79 26.45 11.42 -3.12
C ILE A 79 26.70 10.72 -4.45
N GLN A 80 27.01 11.47 -5.47
CA GLN A 80 27.45 10.98 -6.77
C GLN A 80 28.92 11.34 -6.98
N LEU A 81 29.72 10.33 -7.31
CA LEU A 81 31.14 10.47 -7.61
C LEU A 81 31.37 10.03 -9.06
N ASN A 82 31.91 10.93 -9.87
CA ASN A 82 32.38 10.59 -11.20
C ASN A 82 33.91 10.44 -11.13
N TRP A 83 34.37 9.19 -10.97
CA TRP A 83 35.81 8.87 -10.94
C TRP A 83 36.49 9.20 -12.27
N SER A 84 35.76 8.93 -13.34
CA SER A 84 36.10 9.24 -14.72
C SER A 84 34.82 9.51 -15.51
N PRO A 85 34.89 9.95 -16.77
CA PRO A 85 33.71 10.08 -17.63
C PRO A 85 32.92 8.78 -17.82
N THR A 86 33.57 7.63 -17.60
CA THR A 86 32.97 6.30 -17.77
C THR A 86 32.51 5.64 -16.46
N HIS A 87 32.90 6.17 -15.29
CA HIS A 87 32.58 5.58 -13.98
C HIS A 87 31.78 6.55 -13.12
N VAL A 88 30.58 6.12 -12.73
CA VAL A 88 29.66 6.89 -11.88
C VAL A 88 29.24 6.04 -10.68
N LEU A 89 29.78 6.37 -9.50
CA LEU A 89 29.35 5.76 -8.24
C LEU A 89 28.29 6.64 -7.58
N THR A 90 27.16 6.05 -7.20
CA THR A 90 26.11 6.71 -6.42
C THR A 90 25.94 6.00 -5.08
N LEU A 91 26.13 6.74 -3.99
CA LEU A 91 25.82 6.31 -2.63
C LEU A 91 24.53 6.99 -2.18
N SER A 92 23.63 6.23 -1.53
CA SER A 92 22.39 6.81 -1.00
C SER A 92 22.09 6.26 0.39
N ALA A 93 21.59 7.12 1.26
CA ALA A 93 21.08 6.79 2.58
C ALA A 93 19.67 7.36 2.73
N LEU A 94 18.71 6.51 3.11
CA LEU A 94 17.34 6.91 3.43
C LEU A 94 17.04 6.52 4.87
N VAL A 95 16.50 7.47 5.63
CA VAL A 95 16.01 7.25 6.99
C VAL A 95 14.54 7.67 7.02
N ASN A 96 13.67 6.77 7.47
CA ASN A 96 12.27 7.06 7.74
C ASN A 96 11.96 6.74 9.21
N ARG A 97 11.25 7.64 9.88
CA ARG A 97 10.72 7.43 11.22
C ARG A 97 9.25 7.82 11.24
N GLN A 98 8.40 6.97 11.82
CA GLN A 98 6.99 7.23 12.00
C GLN A 98 6.57 6.89 13.42
N ASN A 99 5.77 7.78 14.02
CA ASN A 99 5.04 7.53 15.26
C ASN A 99 3.56 7.76 14.98
N ALA A 100 2.72 6.83 15.38
CA ALA A 100 1.27 6.95 15.29
C ALA A 100 0.65 6.70 16.66
N ASP A 101 0.00 7.72 17.19
CA ASP A 101 -0.79 7.62 18.43
C ASP A 101 -2.24 7.35 18.04
N TYR A 102 -2.78 6.25 18.55
CA TYR A 102 -4.19 5.87 18.43
C TYR A 102 -4.66 5.67 16.98
N PRO A 103 -3.94 4.92 16.13
CA PRO A 103 -4.25 4.80 14.69
C PRO A 103 -5.61 4.17 14.41
N GLN A 104 -6.11 3.35 15.32
CA GLN A 104 -7.39 2.63 15.19
C GLN A 104 -8.57 3.35 15.87
N LEU A 105 -8.35 4.57 16.41
CA LEU A 105 -9.39 5.33 17.10
C LEU A 105 -10.62 5.52 16.22
N SER A 106 -11.78 5.15 16.72
CA SER A 106 -13.08 5.28 16.05
C SER A 106 -14.22 5.34 17.07
N ARG A 107 -15.45 5.58 16.63
CA ARG A 107 -16.65 5.53 17.47
C ARG A 107 -16.77 4.22 18.26
N PHE A 108 -16.39 3.10 17.65
CA PHE A 108 -16.52 1.76 18.24
C PHE A 108 -15.27 1.33 19.02
N ARG A 109 -14.13 1.97 18.75
CA ARG A 109 -12.85 1.73 19.41
C ARG A 109 -12.40 2.99 20.12
N PRO A 110 -12.75 3.17 21.39
CA PRO A 110 -12.33 4.31 22.19
C PRO A 110 -10.83 4.29 22.47
N LEU A 111 -10.31 5.38 23.03
CA LEU A 111 -8.88 5.63 23.16
C LEU A 111 -8.12 4.48 23.82
N GLU A 112 -8.63 3.97 24.95
CA GLU A 112 -8.01 2.90 25.76
C GLU A 112 -7.82 1.58 25.01
N THR A 113 -8.65 1.32 24.00
CA THR A 113 -8.59 0.10 23.17
C THR A 113 -7.62 0.22 21.99
N THR A 114 -6.94 1.35 21.87
CA THR A 114 -6.01 1.62 20.77
C THR A 114 -4.56 1.37 21.18
N THR A 115 -3.63 1.64 20.27
CA THR A 115 -2.20 1.41 20.45
C THR A 115 -1.38 2.67 20.19
N LYS A 116 -0.14 2.65 20.63
CA LYS A 116 0.93 3.50 20.10
C LYS A 116 1.83 2.67 19.19
N GLN A 117 2.04 3.17 17.99
CA GLN A 117 2.88 2.50 17.01
C GLN A 117 4.09 3.36 16.67
N ARG A 118 5.24 2.72 16.56
CA ARG A 118 6.47 3.34 16.07
C ARG A 118 7.08 2.47 14.99
N SER A 119 7.57 3.09 13.92
CA SER A 119 8.28 2.41 12.86
C SER A 119 9.50 3.22 12.44
N ASP A 120 10.66 2.58 12.40
CA ASP A 120 11.92 3.13 11.92
C ASP A 120 12.40 2.28 10.74
N ALA A 121 12.78 2.92 9.62
CA ALA A 121 13.33 2.22 8.46
C ALA A 121 14.57 2.92 7.92
N TYR A 122 15.56 2.13 7.54
CA TYR A 122 16.86 2.58 7.06
C TYR A 122 17.19 1.84 5.77
N LEU A 123 17.63 2.59 4.75
CA LEU A 123 18.13 2.02 3.50
C LEU A 123 19.47 2.65 3.17
N LEU A 124 20.49 1.82 2.98
CA LEU A 124 21.78 2.22 2.45
C LEU A 124 21.99 1.53 1.10
N THR A 125 22.42 2.28 0.09
CA THR A 125 22.70 1.71 -1.24
C THR A 125 24.00 2.27 -1.80
N ALA A 126 24.73 1.41 -2.52
CA ALA A 126 25.84 1.78 -3.38
C ALA A 126 25.57 1.23 -4.78
N ARG A 127 25.70 2.06 -5.81
CA ARG A 127 25.52 1.68 -7.21
C ARG A 127 26.62 2.25 -8.05
N GLU A 128 27.36 1.39 -8.74
CA GLU A 128 28.36 1.73 -9.74
C GLU A 128 27.78 1.53 -11.13
N GLN A 129 28.04 2.49 -12.03
CA GLN A 129 27.72 2.44 -13.45
C GLN A 129 28.98 2.63 -14.24
N PHE A 130 29.32 1.64 -15.08
CA PHE A 130 30.45 1.69 -15.98
C PHE A 130 29.97 1.75 -17.43
N PHE A 131 30.27 2.86 -18.11
CA PHE A 131 29.93 3.13 -19.51
C PHE A 131 31.10 2.74 -20.41
N PHE A 132 30.91 1.75 -21.25
CA PHE A 132 31.88 1.34 -22.25
C PHE A 132 31.86 2.28 -23.47
N GLN A 133 32.98 2.40 -24.19
CA GLN A 133 33.06 3.24 -25.39
C GLN A 133 32.09 2.82 -26.50
N ASN A 134 31.74 1.54 -26.58
CA ASN A 134 30.79 0.98 -27.53
C ASN A 134 29.33 1.10 -27.11
N GLN A 135 28.96 2.00 -26.18
CA GLN A 135 27.62 2.22 -25.64
C GLN A 135 27.07 1.08 -24.76
N ALA A 136 27.87 0.07 -24.42
CA ALA A 136 27.46 -0.90 -23.42
C ALA A 136 27.51 -0.30 -22.01
N LEU A 137 26.70 -0.81 -21.09
CA LEU A 137 26.61 -0.35 -19.72
C LEU A 137 26.64 -1.54 -18.76
N LEU A 138 27.60 -1.51 -17.82
CA LEU A 138 27.60 -2.41 -16.67
C LEU A 138 27.17 -1.64 -15.42
N GLU A 139 26.22 -2.22 -14.70
CA GLU A 139 25.72 -1.69 -13.42
C GLU A 139 25.92 -2.76 -12.35
N ALA A 140 26.54 -2.37 -11.25
CA ALA A 140 26.62 -3.19 -10.03
C ALA A 140 26.01 -2.43 -8.87
N GLY A 141 25.26 -3.10 -8.03
CA GLY A 141 24.58 -2.47 -6.89
C GLY A 141 24.62 -3.34 -5.65
N PHE A 142 24.70 -2.69 -4.50
CA PHE A 142 24.53 -3.30 -3.20
C PHE A 142 23.60 -2.44 -2.36
N GLY A 143 22.73 -3.08 -1.57
CA GLY A 143 21.79 -2.39 -0.70
C GLY A 143 21.53 -3.14 0.59
N VAL A 144 21.31 -2.41 1.66
CA VAL A 144 20.84 -2.93 2.94
C VAL A 144 19.64 -2.12 3.38
N TYR A 145 18.53 -2.82 3.59
CA TYR A 145 17.33 -2.28 4.18
C TYR A 145 17.06 -2.93 5.53
N THR A 146 16.71 -2.11 6.54
CA THR A 146 16.28 -2.58 7.85
C THR A 146 15.04 -1.80 8.27
N SER A 147 14.02 -2.50 8.77
CA SER A 147 12.82 -1.89 9.33
C SER A 147 12.53 -2.51 10.69
N ASN A 148 12.26 -1.65 11.68
CA ASN A 148 11.83 -2.04 13.02
C ASN A 148 10.46 -1.40 13.28
N SER A 149 9.51 -2.16 13.81
CA SER A 149 8.20 -1.63 14.18
C SER A 149 7.78 -2.17 15.54
N THR A 150 7.18 -1.31 16.35
CA THR A 150 6.60 -1.66 17.66
C THR A 150 5.16 -1.22 17.72
N GLU A 151 4.29 -2.05 18.29
CA GLU A 151 2.91 -1.76 18.61
C GLU A 151 2.68 -2.06 20.08
N ASN A 152 2.27 -1.06 20.85
CA ASN A 152 2.09 -1.16 22.29
C ASN A 152 0.69 -0.72 22.71
N PRO A 153 -0.03 -1.50 23.53
CA PRO A 153 -1.29 -1.08 24.15
C PRO A 153 -1.07 0.07 25.13
N LEU A 154 -2.15 0.74 25.52
CA LEU A 154 -2.11 1.87 26.45
C LEU A 154 -2.18 1.44 27.93
N GLY A 155 -2.55 0.20 28.19
CA GLY A 155 -2.72 -0.35 29.54
C GLY A 155 -2.72 -1.87 29.55
N ASN A 156 -3.20 -2.47 30.64
CA ASN A 156 -3.21 -3.91 30.87
C ASN A 156 -4.61 -4.46 31.22
N ALA A 157 -5.67 -3.66 31.11
CA ALA A 157 -7.03 -4.12 31.34
C ALA A 157 -7.39 -5.20 30.27
N PRO A 158 -8.22 -6.19 30.61
CA PRO A 158 -8.66 -7.19 29.62
C PRO A 158 -9.33 -6.50 28.42
N TYR A 159 -9.00 -6.96 27.22
CA TYR A 159 -9.64 -6.49 26.00
C TYR A 159 -11.00 -7.17 25.84
N VAL A 160 -12.01 -6.35 25.62
CA VAL A 160 -13.42 -6.79 25.54
C VAL A 160 -14.00 -6.34 24.21
N ASP A 161 -14.68 -7.25 23.55
CA ASP A 161 -15.56 -7.00 22.40
C ASP A 161 -17.01 -7.34 22.83
N GLN A 162 -17.86 -6.32 22.90
CA GLN A 162 -19.28 -6.49 23.18
C GLN A 162 -20.07 -6.10 21.93
N VAL A 163 -20.42 -7.11 21.13
CA VAL A 163 -21.17 -6.98 19.86
C VAL A 163 -20.65 -5.83 18.98
N GLY A 164 -19.33 -5.79 18.75
CA GLY A 164 -18.66 -4.78 17.91
C GLY A 164 -18.28 -3.50 18.62
N GLN A 165 -18.56 -3.34 19.92
CA GLN A 165 -18.08 -2.24 20.76
C GLN A 165 -16.93 -2.71 21.64
N TYR A 166 -15.80 -2.01 21.55
CA TYR A 166 -14.57 -2.41 22.21
C TYR A 166 -14.32 -1.61 23.48
N SER A 167 -13.77 -2.28 24.50
CA SER A 167 -13.34 -1.65 25.77
C SER A 167 -12.10 -2.35 26.33
N GLY A 168 -11.51 -1.81 27.41
CA GLY A 168 -10.28 -2.31 27.98
C GLY A 168 -9.05 -1.87 27.18
N SER A 169 -7.93 -2.55 27.37
CA SER A 169 -6.66 -2.27 26.67
C SER A 169 -6.48 -3.22 25.51
N TYR A 170 -5.87 -2.76 24.40
CA TYR A 170 -5.58 -3.61 23.27
C TYR A 170 -4.82 -4.87 23.69
N TYR A 171 -5.20 -6.01 23.18
CA TYR A 171 -4.75 -7.33 23.66
C TYR A 171 -3.30 -7.69 23.28
N ARG A 172 -2.65 -6.92 22.38
CA ARG A 172 -1.39 -7.33 21.76
C ARG A 172 -0.28 -6.30 21.94
N THR A 173 0.92 -6.79 22.28
CA THR A 173 2.21 -6.10 22.08
C THR A 173 2.96 -6.81 20.96
N LEU A 174 3.39 -6.07 19.93
CA LEU A 174 4.09 -6.63 18.78
C LEU A 174 5.35 -5.84 18.47
N ASP A 175 6.49 -6.54 18.47
CA ASP A 175 7.77 -6.02 17.98
C ASP A 175 8.18 -6.80 16.74
N THR A 176 8.47 -6.10 15.64
CA THR A 176 8.93 -6.72 14.40
C THR A 176 10.23 -6.10 13.91
N GLN A 177 11.06 -6.92 13.33
CA GLN A 177 12.28 -6.52 12.65
C GLN A 177 12.36 -7.23 11.30
N ALA A 178 12.52 -6.46 10.21
CA ALA A 178 12.77 -6.98 8.88
C ALA A 178 14.10 -6.45 8.36
N ARG A 179 14.90 -7.32 7.71
CA ARG A 179 16.17 -6.96 7.08
C ARG A 179 16.25 -7.58 5.70
N ARG A 180 16.69 -6.79 4.72
CA ARG A 180 17.03 -7.25 3.36
C ARG A 180 18.42 -6.77 3.00
N MET A 181 19.26 -7.68 2.51
CA MET A 181 20.55 -7.39 1.91
C MET A 181 20.52 -7.86 0.47
N GLN A 182 20.80 -6.96 -0.47
CA GLN A 182 20.73 -7.25 -1.90
C GLN A 182 22.05 -6.90 -2.57
N ALA A 183 22.54 -7.80 -3.41
CA ALA A 183 23.57 -7.52 -4.40
C ALA A 183 23.04 -7.81 -5.80
N LEU A 184 23.30 -6.93 -6.75
CA LEU A 184 22.84 -7.09 -8.13
C LEU A 184 23.93 -6.69 -9.13
N VAL A 185 23.90 -7.34 -10.30
CA VAL A 185 24.68 -6.97 -11.48
C VAL A 185 23.77 -6.97 -12.71
N ARG A 186 23.94 -5.97 -13.59
CA ARG A 186 23.21 -5.85 -14.84
C ARG A 186 24.16 -5.40 -15.93
N PHE A 187 24.11 -6.05 -17.08
CA PHE A 187 24.84 -5.68 -18.26
C PHE A 187 23.87 -5.39 -19.41
N THR A 188 23.94 -4.19 -19.96
CA THR A 188 23.23 -3.80 -21.19
C THR A 188 24.24 -3.78 -22.32
N MET A 189 24.03 -4.63 -23.33
CA MET A 189 24.92 -4.73 -24.48
C MET A 189 24.79 -3.51 -25.39
N SER A 190 25.82 -3.25 -26.17
CA SER A 190 25.75 -2.31 -27.29
C SER A 190 24.61 -2.69 -28.23
N PRO A 191 23.89 -1.71 -28.80
CA PRO A 191 22.86 -2.02 -29.78
C PRO A 191 23.43 -2.83 -30.97
N LEU A 192 22.73 -3.91 -31.30
CA LEU A 192 23.04 -4.76 -32.44
C LEU A 192 22.07 -4.45 -33.59
N SER A 193 22.57 -4.30 -34.80
CA SER A 193 21.78 -4.05 -36.01
C SER A 193 21.65 -5.35 -36.80
N TRP A 194 20.61 -6.16 -36.48
CA TRP A 194 20.28 -7.39 -37.19
C TRP A 194 18.76 -7.49 -37.35
N SER A 195 18.27 -7.37 -38.61
CA SER A 195 16.82 -7.31 -38.86
C SER A 195 16.06 -6.30 -37.99
N GLY A 196 16.64 -5.11 -37.79
CA GLY A 196 16.21 -4.08 -36.86
C GLY A 196 17.27 -3.82 -35.81
N ARG A 197 16.88 -3.10 -34.74
CA ARG A 197 17.76 -2.75 -33.62
C ARG A 197 17.42 -3.58 -32.38
N HIS A 198 18.42 -4.32 -31.88
CA HIS A 198 18.33 -5.10 -30.65
C HIS A 198 19.11 -4.44 -29.51
N VAL A 199 18.56 -4.47 -28.28
CA VAL A 199 19.24 -4.06 -27.05
C VAL A 199 19.08 -5.17 -26.03
N LEU A 200 20.10 -6.02 -25.94
CA LEU A 200 20.13 -7.14 -25.01
C LEU A 200 20.52 -6.68 -23.59
N ARG A 201 19.84 -7.19 -22.60
CA ARG A 201 20.13 -7.01 -21.17
C ARG A 201 20.25 -8.36 -20.49
N LEU A 202 21.28 -8.48 -19.66
CA LEU A 202 21.51 -9.63 -18.80
C LEU A 202 21.62 -9.13 -17.37
N GLY A 203 21.20 -9.92 -16.40
CA GLY A 203 21.40 -9.55 -15.00
C GLY A 203 21.24 -10.73 -14.06
N ALA A 204 21.79 -10.56 -12.87
CA ALA A 204 21.61 -11.45 -11.75
C ALA A 204 21.50 -10.66 -10.44
N ASP A 205 20.76 -11.19 -9.49
CA ASP A 205 20.66 -10.65 -8.14
C ASP A 205 20.59 -11.75 -7.08
N VAL A 206 21.05 -11.38 -5.88
CA VAL A 206 20.99 -12.20 -4.68
C VAL A 206 20.42 -11.36 -3.55
N ASP A 207 19.40 -11.89 -2.87
CA ASP A 207 18.71 -11.26 -1.75
C ASP A 207 18.77 -12.15 -0.51
N GLY A 208 19.36 -11.64 0.57
CA GLY A 208 19.27 -12.24 1.90
C GLY A 208 18.19 -11.54 2.72
N LEU A 209 17.15 -12.29 3.11
CA LEU A 209 16.00 -11.80 3.83
C LEU A 209 15.97 -12.34 5.27
N MET A 210 15.56 -11.52 6.23
CA MET A 210 15.33 -11.91 7.61
C MET A 210 14.10 -11.19 8.14
N TYR A 211 13.23 -11.94 8.81
CA TYR A 211 12.10 -11.42 9.56
C TYR A 211 12.13 -11.99 10.97
N ARG A 212 11.95 -11.14 11.96
CA ARG A 212 11.83 -11.52 13.37
C ARG A 212 10.60 -10.82 13.95
N GLN A 213 9.84 -11.56 14.76
CA GLN A 213 8.77 -10.98 15.54
C GLN A 213 8.77 -11.48 16.98
N ASN A 214 8.34 -10.61 17.88
CA ASN A 214 7.97 -10.94 19.25
C ASN A 214 6.53 -10.48 19.44
N ASN A 215 5.61 -11.44 19.59
CA ASN A 215 4.17 -11.17 19.67
C ASN A 215 3.66 -11.68 21.03
N VAL A 216 3.36 -10.76 21.94
CA VAL A 216 2.81 -11.07 23.25
C VAL A 216 1.33 -10.69 23.27
N ARG A 217 0.46 -11.66 23.54
CA ARG A 217 -0.99 -11.53 23.49
C ARG A 217 -1.64 -11.81 24.83
N GLY A 218 -2.57 -10.94 25.21
CA GLY A 218 -3.53 -11.15 26.29
C GLY A 218 -4.82 -11.80 25.78
N PRO A 219 -5.73 -12.20 26.66
CA PRO A 219 -7.02 -12.76 26.27
C PRO A 219 -7.93 -11.70 25.65
N ILE A 220 -8.82 -12.16 24.75
CA ILE A 220 -9.93 -11.40 24.19
C ILE A 220 -11.22 -11.96 24.78
N ARG A 221 -12.05 -11.11 25.39
CA ARG A 221 -13.37 -11.46 25.91
C ARG A 221 -14.45 -10.96 24.98
N ILE A 222 -15.30 -11.85 24.49
CA ILE A 222 -16.42 -11.55 23.61
C ILE A 222 -17.69 -11.69 24.43
N LEU A 223 -18.42 -10.57 24.59
CA LEU A 223 -19.63 -10.50 25.41
C LEU A 223 -20.88 -10.41 24.50
N ARG A 224 -21.98 -10.96 24.99
CA ARG A 224 -23.32 -10.76 24.42
C ARG A 224 -23.81 -9.33 24.69
N GLU A 225 -24.93 -8.97 24.08
CA GLU A 225 -25.57 -7.67 24.29
C GLU A 225 -25.87 -7.39 25.76
N ASP A 226 -26.32 -8.40 26.51
CA ASP A 226 -26.64 -8.32 27.95
C ASP A 226 -25.41 -8.24 28.86
N GLY A 227 -24.20 -8.29 28.29
CA GLY A 227 -22.92 -8.26 29.01
C GLY A 227 -22.46 -9.61 29.55
N THR A 228 -23.19 -10.72 29.31
CA THR A 228 -22.73 -12.05 29.68
C THR A 228 -21.60 -12.52 28.76
N LEU A 229 -20.66 -13.32 29.30
CA LEU A 229 -19.53 -13.83 28.52
C LEU A 229 -20.02 -14.89 27.52
N SER A 230 -19.82 -14.62 26.23
CA SER A 230 -20.14 -15.55 25.14
C SER A 230 -18.94 -16.43 24.80
N ARG A 231 -17.75 -15.80 24.70
CA ARG A 231 -16.52 -16.49 24.28
C ARG A 231 -15.29 -15.83 24.86
N GLU A 232 -14.28 -16.62 25.22
CA GLU A 232 -12.96 -16.13 25.61
C GLU A 232 -11.91 -16.75 24.70
N VAL A 233 -11.07 -15.90 24.07
CA VAL A 233 -9.95 -16.30 23.22
C VAL A 233 -8.66 -16.17 24.03
N ILE A 234 -7.94 -17.28 24.20
CA ILE A 234 -6.70 -17.36 24.97
C ILE A 234 -5.58 -17.79 24.03
N PHE A 235 -4.41 -17.19 24.19
CA PHE A 235 -3.22 -17.49 23.39
C PHE A 235 -2.12 -18.10 24.26
N THR A 236 -1.49 -19.17 23.79
CA THR A 236 -0.27 -19.67 24.44
C THR A 236 0.90 -18.74 24.16
N ARG A 237 1.72 -18.51 25.19
CA ARG A 237 2.90 -17.68 25.05
C ARG A 237 3.99 -18.41 24.27
N THR A 238 4.60 -17.73 23.31
CA THR A 238 5.67 -18.26 22.48
C THR A 238 6.95 -17.40 22.60
N PRO A 239 8.14 -18.01 22.41
CA PRO A 239 9.36 -17.23 22.29
C PRO A 239 9.35 -16.38 20.99
N PRO A 240 10.21 -15.37 20.87
CA PRO A 240 10.36 -14.63 19.62
C PRO A 240 10.69 -15.55 18.44
N GLN A 241 9.96 -15.36 17.33
CA GLN A 241 10.13 -16.14 16.11
C GLN A 241 11.10 -15.43 15.15
N ARG A 242 11.81 -16.23 14.34
CA ARG A 242 12.71 -15.71 13.31
C ARG A 242 12.69 -16.61 12.09
N GLU A 243 12.53 -15.97 10.91
CA GLU A 243 12.61 -16.61 9.60
C GLU A 243 13.63 -15.92 8.71
N THR A 244 14.25 -16.72 7.85
CA THR A 244 15.21 -16.22 6.85
C THR A 244 14.94 -16.86 5.50
N ASN A 245 15.28 -16.15 4.42
CA ASN A 245 15.21 -16.64 3.06
C ASN A 245 16.41 -16.12 2.26
N LEU A 246 16.95 -16.96 1.38
CA LEU A 246 17.92 -16.57 0.37
C LEU A 246 17.25 -16.72 -0.98
N GLU A 247 17.15 -15.61 -1.71
CA GLU A 247 16.59 -15.56 -3.04
C GLU A 247 17.72 -15.26 -4.04
N THR A 248 17.76 -15.99 -5.12
CA THR A 248 18.71 -15.77 -6.22
C THR A 248 17.97 -15.69 -7.52
N SER A 249 18.43 -14.84 -8.41
CA SER A 249 17.82 -14.73 -9.73
C SER A 249 18.82 -14.42 -10.84
N ALA A 250 18.42 -14.77 -12.05
CA ALA A 250 19.10 -14.36 -13.28
C ALA A 250 18.07 -14.09 -14.38
N PHE A 251 18.36 -13.17 -15.28
CA PHE A 251 17.45 -12.87 -16.39
C PHE A 251 18.21 -12.48 -17.65
N VAL A 252 17.51 -12.68 -18.78
CA VAL A 252 17.87 -12.15 -20.09
C VAL A 252 16.64 -11.52 -20.72
N GLU A 253 16.83 -10.38 -21.37
CA GLU A 253 15.78 -9.60 -22.05
C GLU A 253 16.33 -9.00 -23.32
N ASP A 254 15.57 -9.04 -24.40
CA ASP A 254 15.82 -8.34 -25.64
C ASP A 254 14.73 -7.30 -25.91
N ARG A 255 15.16 -6.08 -26.19
CA ARG A 255 14.32 -5.04 -26.76
C ARG A 255 14.66 -4.93 -28.25
N TRP A 256 13.79 -5.50 -29.08
CA TRP A 256 13.89 -5.50 -30.52
C TRP A 256 12.98 -4.45 -31.14
N SER A 257 13.55 -3.58 -31.95
CA SER A 257 12.85 -2.60 -32.78
C SER A 257 13.04 -2.96 -34.25
N PRO A 258 12.15 -3.80 -34.84
CA PRO A 258 12.22 -4.16 -36.24
C PRO A 258 12.08 -2.96 -37.18
N THR A 259 11.28 -1.99 -36.77
CA THR A 259 11.04 -0.70 -37.41
C THR A 259 10.98 0.41 -36.38
N ASP A 260 10.98 1.67 -36.81
CA ASP A 260 10.81 2.83 -35.93
C ASP A 260 9.42 2.85 -35.24
N GLN A 261 8.45 2.14 -35.80
CA GLN A 261 7.07 2.09 -35.32
C GLN A 261 6.79 0.90 -34.42
N LEU A 262 7.51 -0.20 -34.56
CA LEU A 262 7.28 -1.46 -33.83
C LEU A 262 8.42 -1.74 -32.86
N GLN A 263 8.07 -1.92 -31.60
CA GLN A 263 8.98 -2.40 -30.56
C GLN A 263 8.42 -3.66 -29.93
N ILE A 264 9.27 -4.67 -29.76
CA ILE A 264 8.97 -5.95 -29.11
C ILE A 264 9.97 -6.12 -27.97
N GLU A 265 9.49 -6.47 -26.78
CA GLU A 265 10.31 -6.82 -25.62
C GLU A 265 10.03 -8.27 -25.25
N ALA A 266 11.05 -9.12 -25.29
CA ALA A 266 10.96 -10.51 -24.91
C ALA A 266 12.03 -10.84 -23.88
N GLY A 267 11.68 -11.59 -22.84
CA GLY A 267 12.65 -11.94 -21.80
C GLY A 267 12.21 -13.14 -20.98
N VAL A 268 13.17 -13.71 -20.27
CA VAL A 268 12.95 -14.75 -19.28
C VAL A 268 13.77 -14.45 -18.03
N ARG A 269 13.15 -14.65 -16.87
CA ARG A 269 13.80 -14.59 -15.57
C ARG A 269 13.66 -15.94 -14.87
N LEU A 270 14.74 -16.37 -14.26
CA LEU A 270 14.83 -17.55 -13.43
C LEU A 270 15.02 -17.08 -11.99
N ASP A 271 14.18 -17.53 -11.08
CA ASP A 271 14.28 -17.23 -9.65
C ASP A 271 14.39 -18.54 -8.87
N ARG A 272 15.14 -18.52 -7.78
CA ARG A 272 15.20 -19.60 -6.79
C ARG A 272 15.02 -19.01 -5.41
N ASP A 273 14.14 -19.61 -4.65
CA ASP A 273 13.74 -19.26 -3.29
C ASP A 273 14.05 -20.48 -2.39
N ASP A 274 14.74 -20.26 -1.26
CA ASP A 274 15.13 -21.35 -0.36
C ASP A 274 13.95 -21.88 0.49
N VAL A 275 12.85 -21.13 0.58
CA VAL A 275 11.61 -21.60 1.24
C VAL A 275 10.90 -22.62 0.37
N VAL A 276 10.58 -22.25 -0.89
CA VAL A 276 9.90 -23.16 -1.81
C VAL A 276 10.85 -24.12 -2.54
N ARG A 277 12.15 -23.88 -2.52
CA ARG A 277 13.23 -24.72 -3.04
C ARG A 277 13.09 -25.18 -4.49
N LYS A 278 12.46 -24.34 -5.35
CA LYS A 278 12.20 -24.61 -6.76
C LYS A 278 12.72 -23.50 -7.63
N VAL A 279 13.11 -23.85 -8.85
CA VAL A 279 13.40 -22.87 -9.89
C VAL A 279 12.10 -22.40 -10.50
N LEU A 280 11.88 -21.10 -10.51
CA LEU A 280 10.69 -20.41 -10.98
C LEU A 280 11.03 -19.73 -12.32
N ILE A 281 10.27 -20.04 -13.38
CA ILE A 281 10.53 -19.54 -14.73
C ILE A 281 9.47 -18.51 -15.09
N SER A 282 9.90 -17.26 -15.32
CA SER A 282 9.08 -16.08 -15.58
C SER A 282 9.30 -15.53 -17.01
N PRO A 283 8.71 -16.13 -18.06
CA PRO A 283 8.76 -15.57 -19.42
C PRO A 283 7.85 -14.34 -19.51
N ARG A 284 8.27 -13.35 -20.32
CA ARG A 284 7.55 -12.11 -20.58
C ARG A 284 7.68 -11.74 -22.05
N LEU A 285 6.58 -11.24 -22.62
CA LEU A 285 6.50 -10.69 -23.96
C LEU A 285 5.64 -9.44 -23.94
N ALA A 286 6.15 -8.36 -24.51
CA ALA A 286 5.38 -7.14 -24.71
C ALA A 286 5.66 -6.56 -26.09
N SER A 287 4.70 -5.82 -26.63
CA SER A 287 4.83 -5.16 -27.92
C SER A 287 4.16 -3.80 -27.86
N SER A 288 4.72 -2.83 -28.57
CA SER A 288 4.10 -1.54 -28.83
C SER A 288 4.26 -1.15 -30.29
N TYR A 289 3.18 -0.60 -30.87
CA TYR A 289 3.12 -0.17 -32.26
C TYR A 289 2.57 1.24 -32.38
N LEU A 290 3.27 2.09 -33.10
CA LEU A 290 2.91 3.49 -33.36
C LEU A 290 2.27 3.61 -34.74
N MET A 291 1.09 4.20 -34.81
CA MET A 291 0.30 4.41 -36.02
C MET A 291 0.01 5.89 -36.26
N GLY A 292 -0.29 6.25 -37.52
CA GLY A 292 -0.76 7.59 -37.87
C GLY A 292 0.23 8.70 -37.51
N GLY A 293 1.52 8.51 -37.82
CA GLY A 293 2.56 9.47 -37.49
C GLY A 293 2.81 9.62 -35.98
N GLY A 294 2.54 8.55 -35.19
CA GLY A 294 2.72 8.53 -33.73
C GLY A 294 1.50 9.01 -32.93
N GLN A 295 0.40 9.36 -33.60
CA GLN A 295 -0.83 9.81 -32.92
C GLN A 295 -1.55 8.68 -32.17
N THR A 296 -1.37 7.43 -32.61
CA THR A 296 -2.00 6.27 -31.97
C THR A 296 -0.91 5.29 -31.56
N LYS A 297 -0.94 4.86 -30.29
CA LYS A 297 -0.08 3.81 -29.76
C LYS A 297 -0.96 2.62 -29.36
N LEU A 298 -0.63 1.45 -29.88
CA LEU A 298 -1.15 0.17 -29.44
C LEU A 298 -0.09 -0.50 -28.58
N SER A 299 -0.47 -1.06 -27.45
CA SER A 299 0.45 -1.82 -26.58
C SER A 299 -0.25 -3.09 -26.13
N ALA A 300 0.50 -4.19 -26.07
CA ALA A 300 0.03 -5.45 -25.50
C ALA A 300 1.17 -6.16 -24.77
N GLY A 301 0.84 -6.92 -23.75
CA GLY A 301 1.83 -7.67 -22.99
C GLY A 301 1.24 -8.89 -22.30
N VAL A 302 2.06 -9.92 -22.17
CA VAL A 302 1.75 -11.14 -21.42
C VAL A 302 2.99 -11.60 -20.67
N GLY A 303 2.80 -12.12 -19.44
CA GLY A 303 3.92 -12.65 -18.68
C GLY A 303 3.50 -13.50 -17.49
N ILE A 304 4.39 -14.37 -17.08
CA ILE A 304 4.29 -15.15 -15.87
C ILE A 304 5.12 -14.45 -14.78
N PHE A 305 4.54 -14.32 -13.60
CA PHE A 305 5.16 -13.69 -12.45
C PHE A 305 4.98 -14.58 -11.22
N TYR A 306 6.00 -14.64 -10.39
CA TYR A 306 5.91 -15.29 -9.08
C TYR A 306 6.06 -14.25 -7.98
N ASN A 307 5.29 -14.42 -6.91
CA ASN A 307 5.48 -13.62 -5.70
C ASN A 307 6.54 -14.29 -4.82
N ALA A 308 7.36 -13.47 -4.18
CA ALA A 308 8.21 -13.91 -3.09
C ALA A 308 7.38 -14.50 -1.95
N THR A 309 7.98 -15.40 -1.18
CA THR A 309 7.33 -16.00 0.00
C THR A 309 7.38 -15.02 1.17
N PRO A 310 6.24 -14.53 1.68
CA PRO A 310 6.20 -13.66 2.85
C PRO A 310 6.66 -14.42 4.10
N LEU A 311 7.72 -13.94 4.77
CA LEU A 311 8.28 -14.62 5.94
C LEU A 311 7.38 -14.55 7.18
N ASP A 312 6.52 -13.54 7.27
CA ASP A 312 5.52 -13.38 8.32
C ASP A 312 4.47 -14.50 8.32
N LEU A 313 4.09 -15.03 7.14
CA LEU A 313 3.20 -16.19 7.06
C LEU A 313 3.81 -17.46 7.67
N LEU A 314 5.15 -17.60 7.60
CA LEU A 314 5.86 -18.72 8.18
C LEU A 314 5.99 -18.59 9.70
N THR A 315 6.08 -17.35 10.23
CA THR A 315 6.09 -17.13 11.68
C THR A 315 4.72 -17.39 12.31
N ALA A 316 3.62 -17.25 11.56
CA ALA A 316 2.28 -17.58 12.05
C ALA A 316 2.17 -19.05 12.49
N ALA A 317 2.81 -19.99 11.77
CA ALA A 317 2.86 -21.40 12.15
C ALA A 317 3.67 -21.68 13.43
N GLN A 318 4.44 -20.70 13.91
CA GLN A 318 5.22 -20.78 15.16
C GLN A 318 4.55 -19.97 16.29
N ALA A 319 3.39 -19.39 16.03
CA ALA A 319 2.76 -18.44 16.94
C ALA A 319 2.06 -19.10 18.14
N GLY A 320 2.16 -20.43 18.28
CA GLY A 320 1.54 -21.19 19.36
C GLY A 320 0.07 -21.54 19.09
N GLU A 321 -0.65 -21.82 20.15
CA GLU A 321 -2.03 -22.28 20.10
C GLU A 321 -2.98 -21.15 20.47
N ARG A 322 -4.17 -21.19 19.88
CA ARG A 322 -5.34 -20.42 20.28
C ARG A 322 -6.38 -21.37 20.89
N ILE A 323 -6.88 -21.02 22.06
CA ILE A 323 -7.93 -21.73 22.77
C ILE A 323 -9.13 -20.82 22.85
N ASP A 324 -10.23 -21.26 22.27
CA ASP A 324 -11.53 -20.58 22.31
C ASP A 324 -12.45 -21.33 23.28
N ARG A 325 -12.87 -20.66 24.36
CA ARG A 325 -13.85 -21.18 25.32
C ARG A 325 -15.19 -20.54 25.04
N PHE A 326 -16.18 -21.32 24.73
CA PHE A 326 -17.57 -20.91 24.53
C PHE A 326 -18.37 -21.13 25.81
N TYR A 327 -19.15 -20.11 26.16
CA TYR A 327 -19.93 -20.10 27.41
C TYR A 327 -21.42 -20.13 27.12
N GLY A 328 -22.15 -20.84 27.98
CA GLY A 328 -23.60 -20.87 27.97
C GLY A 328 -24.26 -19.52 28.21
N PRO A 329 -25.60 -19.45 28.15
CA PRO A 329 -26.33 -18.20 28.38
C PRO A 329 -26.09 -17.55 29.75
N ASP A 330 -25.68 -18.35 30.76
CA ASP A 330 -25.32 -17.89 32.10
C ASP A 330 -23.98 -17.09 32.14
N GLY A 331 -23.20 -17.12 31.06
CA GLY A 331 -21.88 -16.52 30.96
C GLY A 331 -20.80 -17.10 31.86
N GLN A 332 -21.06 -18.26 32.49
CA GLN A 332 -20.18 -18.93 33.48
C GLN A 332 -19.87 -20.39 33.11
N THR A 333 -20.86 -21.12 32.63
CA THR A 333 -20.70 -22.52 32.25
C THR A 333 -19.99 -22.63 30.92
N VAL A 334 -18.82 -23.29 30.92
CA VAL A 334 -18.10 -23.60 29.67
C VAL A 334 -18.79 -24.76 28.97
N GLU A 335 -19.44 -24.49 27.85
CA GLU A 335 -20.12 -25.50 27.04
C GLU A 335 -19.18 -26.21 26.06
N LYS A 336 -18.18 -25.46 25.54
CA LYS A 336 -17.27 -25.97 24.52
C LYS A 336 -15.90 -25.33 24.59
N VAL A 337 -14.87 -26.08 24.24
CA VAL A 337 -13.49 -25.59 24.07
C VAL A 337 -12.99 -26.00 22.69
N ALA A 338 -12.56 -25.04 21.89
CA ALA A 338 -11.94 -25.28 20.61
C ALA A 338 -10.45 -24.88 20.66
N GLN A 339 -9.58 -25.84 20.41
CA GLN A 339 -8.14 -25.61 20.33
C GLN A 339 -7.72 -25.51 18.86
N THR A 340 -7.07 -24.41 18.48
CA THR A 340 -6.60 -24.19 17.12
C THR A 340 -5.07 -24.11 17.12
N VAL A 341 -4.44 -24.91 16.27
CA VAL A 341 -2.99 -24.92 16.04
C VAL A 341 -2.71 -24.47 14.61
N PHE A 342 -1.76 -23.55 14.42
CA PHE A 342 -1.35 -23.11 13.11
C PHE A 342 -0.10 -23.86 12.65
N GLU A 343 -0.14 -24.41 11.44
CA GLU A 343 0.91 -25.26 10.89
C GLU A 343 1.32 -24.77 9.48
N ALA A 344 2.57 -25.03 9.08
CA ALA A 344 3.04 -24.82 7.72
C ALA A 344 3.79 -26.08 7.23
N ASN A 345 3.25 -26.73 6.21
CA ASN A 345 3.96 -27.78 5.51
C ASN A 345 4.96 -27.19 4.51
N ARG A 346 6.15 -26.82 5.00
CA ARG A 346 7.18 -26.15 4.18
C ARG A 346 7.63 -26.96 2.97
N GLN A 347 7.59 -28.29 3.00
CA GLN A 347 8.00 -29.14 1.88
C GLN A 347 6.99 -29.12 0.73
N GLY A 348 5.71 -28.86 1.04
CA GLY A 348 4.62 -28.76 0.07
C GLY A 348 4.45 -27.38 -0.57
N LEU A 349 5.06 -26.33 -0.01
CA LEU A 349 4.83 -24.96 -0.46
C LEU A 349 5.32 -24.72 -1.89
N ARG A 350 4.55 -23.88 -2.61
CA ARG A 350 4.84 -23.41 -3.96
C ARG A 350 4.75 -21.89 -4.00
N ALA A 351 5.59 -21.25 -4.78
CA ALA A 351 5.48 -19.81 -4.98
C ALA A 351 4.16 -19.46 -5.70
N PRO A 352 3.41 -18.47 -5.21
CA PRO A 352 2.23 -17.96 -5.90
C PRO A 352 2.58 -17.50 -7.31
N ARG A 353 1.85 -17.99 -8.31
CA ARG A 353 2.09 -17.74 -9.74
C ARG A 353 0.96 -16.94 -10.33
N PHE A 354 1.29 -15.89 -11.06
CA PHE A 354 0.34 -15.03 -11.78
C PHE A 354 0.61 -15.05 -13.27
N LEU A 355 -0.43 -15.32 -14.06
CA LEU A 355 -0.44 -15.03 -15.50
C LEU A 355 -1.13 -13.67 -15.67
N ASN A 356 -0.36 -12.69 -16.12
CA ASN A 356 -0.84 -11.34 -16.38
C ASN A 356 -0.81 -11.07 -17.88
N TRP A 357 -1.83 -10.41 -18.40
CA TRP A 357 -1.84 -9.87 -19.74
C TRP A 357 -2.63 -8.56 -19.77
N SER A 358 -2.24 -7.70 -20.71
CA SER A 358 -2.83 -6.37 -20.86
C SER A 358 -2.82 -5.97 -22.34
N ALA A 359 -3.76 -5.10 -22.69
CA ALA A 359 -3.80 -4.43 -23.97
C ALA A 359 -4.22 -2.98 -23.74
N GLU A 360 -3.63 -2.06 -24.48
CA GLU A 360 -3.92 -0.63 -24.40
C GLU A 360 -3.94 -0.02 -25.78
N ILE A 361 -4.90 0.85 -26.04
CA ILE A 361 -4.91 1.81 -27.11
C ILE A 361 -4.86 3.21 -26.52
N GLN A 362 -3.90 4.01 -26.97
CA GLN A 362 -3.76 5.41 -26.60
C GLN A 362 -3.77 6.24 -27.88
N ARG A 363 -4.61 7.30 -27.94
CA ARG A 363 -4.73 8.15 -29.11
C ARG A 363 -4.70 9.62 -28.73
N GLN A 364 -3.83 10.34 -29.37
CA GLN A 364 -3.80 11.80 -29.36
C GLN A 364 -4.81 12.33 -30.37
N LEU A 365 -5.92 12.89 -29.86
CA LEU A 365 -6.99 13.47 -30.71
C LEU A 365 -6.62 14.85 -31.23
N SER A 366 -5.82 15.60 -30.46
CA SER A 366 -5.22 16.88 -30.84
C SER A 366 -3.94 17.11 -30.04
N SER A 367 -3.21 18.18 -30.31
CA SER A 367 -2.01 18.56 -29.53
C SER A 367 -2.29 18.73 -28.02
N SER A 368 -3.54 18.89 -27.62
CA SER A 368 -3.97 19.12 -26.24
C SER A 368 -4.86 18.02 -25.66
N MET A 369 -5.24 17.01 -26.45
CA MET A 369 -6.20 15.98 -26.02
C MET A 369 -5.67 14.58 -26.25
N LEU A 370 -5.68 13.78 -25.19
CA LEU A 370 -5.26 12.38 -25.17
C LEU A 370 -6.40 11.53 -24.60
N VAL A 371 -6.69 10.42 -25.24
CA VAL A 371 -7.60 9.37 -24.74
C VAL A 371 -6.87 8.05 -24.68
N SER A 372 -7.21 7.21 -23.69
CA SER A 372 -6.75 5.82 -23.69
C SER A 372 -7.85 4.87 -23.22
N ALA A 373 -7.78 3.64 -23.71
CA ALA A 373 -8.53 2.51 -23.20
C ALA A 373 -7.54 1.39 -22.92
N SER A 374 -7.48 0.94 -21.68
CA SER A 374 -6.62 -0.15 -21.26
C SER A 374 -7.42 -1.29 -20.64
N TRP A 375 -7.05 -2.50 -20.95
CA TRP A 375 -7.62 -3.70 -20.37
C TRP A 375 -6.50 -4.55 -19.77
N MET A 376 -6.76 -5.08 -18.57
CA MET A 376 -5.81 -5.91 -17.82
C MET A 376 -6.52 -7.10 -17.22
N GLN A 377 -5.87 -8.25 -17.24
CA GLN A 377 -6.30 -9.45 -16.52
C GLN A 377 -5.12 -10.09 -15.79
N LYS A 378 -5.37 -10.53 -14.55
CA LYS A 378 -4.45 -11.31 -13.73
C LYS A 378 -5.14 -12.57 -13.25
N GLY A 379 -4.53 -13.73 -13.50
CA GLY A 379 -4.95 -15.03 -12.99
C GLY A 379 -3.92 -15.58 -12.03
N GLY A 380 -4.22 -15.61 -10.73
CA GLY A 380 -3.37 -16.16 -9.67
C GLY A 380 -3.65 -17.64 -9.43
N ARG A 381 -2.60 -18.42 -9.22
CA ARG A 381 -2.65 -19.82 -8.79
C ARG A 381 -1.61 -20.08 -7.72
N HIS A 382 -1.81 -21.09 -6.90
CA HIS A 382 -0.92 -21.46 -5.79
C HIS A 382 -0.70 -20.30 -4.80
N GLY A 383 -1.70 -19.42 -4.64
CA GLY A 383 -1.67 -18.40 -3.59
C GLY A 383 -1.66 -19.04 -2.21
N PHE A 384 -0.98 -18.40 -1.26
CA PHE A 384 -1.01 -18.84 0.12
C PHE A 384 -2.37 -18.56 0.74
N VAL A 385 -2.85 -19.53 1.50
CA VAL A 385 -4.07 -19.44 2.31
C VAL A 385 -3.91 -20.33 3.53
N GLN A 386 -4.48 -19.89 4.63
CA GLN A 386 -4.62 -20.72 5.81
C GLN A 386 -5.95 -21.46 5.71
N GLU A 387 -5.89 -22.78 5.62
CA GLU A 387 -7.05 -23.65 5.52
C GLU A 387 -7.25 -24.43 6.81
N ARG A 388 -8.49 -24.46 7.27
CA ARG A 388 -8.90 -25.26 8.40
C ARG A 388 -9.16 -26.69 7.93
N LEU A 389 -8.49 -27.67 8.54
CA LEU A 389 -8.69 -29.09 8.18
C LEU A 389 -9.98 -29.65 8.76
N ASN A 390 -10.43 -29.15 9.90
CA ASN A 390 -11.72 -29.55 10.46
C ASN A 390 -12.85 -28.75 9.80
N PRO A 391 -13.87 -29.42 9.19
CA PRO A 391 -15.00 -28.72 8.57
C PRO A 391 -15.90 -27.99 9.58
N ASN A 392 -15.92 -28.42 10.85
CA ASN A 392 -16.63 -27.71 11.90
C ASN A 392 -15.71 -26.67 12.57
N PRO A 393 -15.88 -25.37 12.29
CA PRO A 393 -15.01 -24.34 12.83
C PRO A 393 -15.03 -24.27 14.36
N LEU A 394 -16.15 -24.65 15.01
CA LEU A 394 -16.30 -24.61 16.46
C LEU A 394 -15.58 -25.75 17.19
N GLU A 395 -15.07 -26.76 16.48
CA GLU A 395 -14.32 -27.86 17.09
C GLU A 395 -12.82 -27.61 17.17
N GLY A 396 -12.36 -26.49 16.58
CA GLY A 396 -10.94 -26.20 16.51
C GLY A 396 -10.21 -27.13 15.54
N GLY A 397 -8.95 -27.46 15.86
CA GLY A 397 -8.09 -28.32 15.04
C GLY A 397 -7.02 -27.52 14.27
N PRO A 398 -6.23 -28.21 13.44
CA PRO A 398 -5.14 -27.57 12.72
C PRO A 398 -5.65 -26.65 11.61
N VAL A 399 -5.02 -25.48 11.52
CA VAL A 399 -5.10 -24.54 10.40
C VAL A 399 -3.76 -24.58 9.69
N VAL A 400 -3.76 -25.05 8.45
CA VAL A 400 -2.54 -25.33 7.69
C VAL A 400 -2.35 -24.28 6.61
N LEU A 401 -1.11 -23.79 6.46
CA LEU A 401 -0.73 -22.92 5.35
C LEU A 401 -0.63 -23.76 4.06
N GLU A 402 -1.54 -23.51 3.13
CA GLU A 402 -1.71 -24.24 1.88
C GLU A 402 -1.52 -23.34 0.65
N ASN A 403 -1.46 -23.95 -0.54
CA ASN A 403 -1.34 -23.28 -1.85
C ASN A 403 -2.60 -23.44 -2.73
N SER A 404 -3.75 -23.56 -2.14
CA SER A 404 -5.02 -23.79 -2.84
C SER A 404 -5.67 -22.53 -3.38
N ARG A 405 -5.24 -21.35 -2.92
CA ARG A 405 -5.81 -20.05 -3.30
C ARG A 405 -5.63 -19.74 -4.78
N ARG A 406 -6.73 -19.28 -5.39
CA ARG A 406 -6.83 -18.85 -6.79
C ARG A 406 -7.50 -17.50 -6.85
N ASP A 407 -6.78 -16.51 -7.42
CA ASP A 407 -7.27 -15.15 -7.57
C ASP A 407 -7.57 -14.85 -9.04
N ARG A 408 -8.60 -14.06 -9.28
CA ARG A 408 -8.91 -13.47 -10.59
C ARG A 408 -9.12 -11.97 -10.42
N TYR A 409 -8.42 -11.23 -11.23
CA TYR A 409 -8.61 -9.79 -11.36
C TYR A 409 -8.72 -9.43 -12.84
N TRP A 410 -9.65 -8.55 -13.18
CA TRP A 410 -9.66 -7.87 -14.46
C TRP A 410 -10.09 -6.41 -14.27
N ALA A 411 -9.62 -5.53 -15.14
CA ALA A 411 -10.00 -4.14 -15.18
C ALA A 411 -10.03 -3.62 -16.62
N LEU A 412 -11.04 -2.80 -16.91
CA LEU A 412 -11.10 -1.92 -18.07
C LEU A 412 -11.02 -0.49 -17.55
N GLU A 413 -10.03 0.26 -18.02
CA GLU A 413 -9.86 1.67 -17.68
C GLU A 413 -9.95 2.53 -18.94
N LEU A 414 -10.77 3.57 -18.86
CA LEU A 414 -10.91 4.59 -19.88
C LEU A 414 -10.38 5.91 -19.31
N THR A 415 -9.43 6.54 -20.00
CA THR A 415 -8.88 7.83 -19.57
C THR A 415 -9.09 8.91 -20.62
N PHE A 416 -9.29 10.12 -20.16
CA PHE A 416 -9.32 11.34 -20.95
C PHE A 416 -8.46 12.39 -20.28
N ARG A 417 -7.53 12.98 -21.03
CA ARG A 417 -6.71 14.10 -20.58
C ARG A 417 -6.80 15.24 -21.58
N ARG A 418 -7.01 16.45 -21.06
CA ARG A 418 -6.98 17.68 -21.85
C ARG A 418 -6.14 18.72 -21.15
N SER A 419 -5.13 19.24 -21.87
CA SER A 419 -4.26 20.34 -21.41
C SER A 419 -4.49 21.55 -22.31
N ILE A 420 -4.73 22.72 -21.75
CA ILE A 420 -4.92 23.98 -22.48
C ILE A 420 -3.82 24.94 -22.05
N GLY A 421 -2.73 24.96 -22.84
CA GLY A 421 -1.51 25.65 -22.48
C GLY A 421 -0.93 25.13 -21.14
N SER A 422 -0.22 26.00 -20.41
CA SER A 422 0.29 25.70 -19.06
C SER A 422 -0.69 26.05 -17.93
N THR A 423 -1.87 26.54 -18.28
CA THR A 423 -2.79 27.19 -17.33
C THR A 423 -3.99 26.32 -16.92
N SER A 424 -4.34 25.31 -17.72
CA SER A 424 -5.51 24.49 -17.43
C SER A 424 -5.26 23.03 -17.76
N GLU A 425 -5.73 22.14 -16.92
CA GLU A 425 -5.70 20.71 -17.16
C GLU A 425 -7.00 20.07 -16.65
N LEU A 426 -7.47 19.06 -17.37
CA LEU A 426 -8.56 18.19 -17.01
C LEU A 426 -8.12 16.74 -17.23
N PHE A 427 -8.27 15.91 -16.23
CA PHE A 427 -8.10 14.47 -16.30
C PHE A 427 -9.37 13.79 -15.81
N ALA A 428 -9.80 12.77 -16.53
CA ALA A 428 -10.88 11.89 -16.13
C ALA A 428 -10.46 10.43 -16.36
N ALA A 429 -10.76 9.55 -15.40
CA ALA A 429 -10.56 8.12 -15.52
C ALA A 429 -11.78 7.38 -14.99
N PHE A 430 -12.28 6.45 -15.77
CA PHE A 430 -13.33 5.51 -15.36
C PHE A 430 -12.75 4.09 -15.40
N THR A 431 -12.87 3.38 -14.28
CA THR A 431 -12.43 2.00 -14.16
C THR A 431 -13.61 1.10 -13.84
N ARG A 432 -13.79 0.06 -14.65
CA ARG A 432 -14.64 -1.09 -14.36
C ARG A 432 -13.76 -2.28 -14.05
N SER A 433 -13.91 -2.89 -12.86
CA SER A 433 -13.03 -4.00 -12.43
C SER A 433 -13.78 -5.06 -11.65
N SER A 434 -13.14 -6.21 -11.48
CA SER A 434 -13.58 -7.26 -10.56
C SER A 434 -12.36 -7.99 -10.01
N ALA A 435 -12.32 -8.14 -8.70
CA ALA A 435 -11.30 -8.87 -7.96
C ALA A 435 -11.96 -9.95 -7.11
N ARG A 436 -11.70 -11.20 -7.42
CA ARG A 436 -12.31 -12.37 -6.76
C ARG A 436 -11.29 -13.41 -6.37
N SER A 437 -11.58 -14.14 -5.30
CA SER A 437 -10.79 -15.28 -4.83
C SER A 437 -11.70 -16.46 -4.45
N ASN A 438 -11.17 -17.66 -4.47
CA ASN A 438 -11.81 -18.83 -3.83
C ASN A 438 -11.53 -18.89 -2.33
N ALA A 439 -10.73 -17.97 -1.81
CA ALA A 439 -10.30 -17.93 -0.42
C ALA A 439 -10.26 -16.46 0.04
N VAL A 440 -11.38 -15.96 0.55
CA VAL A 440 -11.52 -14.55 0.98
C VAL A 440 -11.50 -14.39 2.51
N VAL A 441 -11.71 -15.47 3.27
CA VAL A 441 -11.58 -15.43 4.73
C VAL A 441 -10.11 -15.52 5.10
N ASN A 442 -9.60 -14.49 5.76
CA ASN A 442 -8.23 -14.48 6.24
C ASN A 442 -8.20 -15.02 7.68
N PHE A 443 -7.85 -16.28 7.83
CA PHE A 443 -7.63 -16.88 9.15
C PHE A 443 -6.22 -16.55 9.61
N ASP A 444 -6.10 -15.82 10.68
CA ASP A 444 -4.86 -15.72 11.43
C ASP A 444 -5.13 -16.01 12.92
N ILE A 445 -4.06 -16.23 13.68
CA ILE A 445 -4.19 -16.63 15.08
C ILE A 445 -4.83 -15.52 15.94
N ASP A 446 -4.69 -14.27 15.52
CA ASP A 446 -5.20 -13.09 16.24
C ASP A 446 -6.65 -12.76 15.84
N ASN A 447 -7.19 -13.39 14.79
CA ASN A 447 -8.54 -13.13 14.31
C ASN A 447 -9.56 -13.98 15.08
N PRO A 448 -10.48 -13.36 15.83
CA PRO A 448 -11.50 -14.09 16.55
C PRO A 448 -12.60 -14.70 15.64
N VAL A 449 -12.70 -14.27 14.37
CA VAL A 449 -13.79 -14.70 13.47
C VAL A 449 -13.69 -16.16 13.10
N PHE A 450 -14.81 -16.88 13.19
CA PHE A 450 -14.98 -18.26 12.74
C PHE A 450 -15.83 -18.34 11.48
N GLY A 451 -15.49 -19.27 10.59
CA GLY A 451 -16.30 -19.56 9.42
C GLY A 451 -15.59 -20.45 8.40
N PRO A 452 -16.31 -21.02 7.46
CA PRO A 452 -15.71 -21.77 6.36
C PRO A 452 -15.01 -20.81 5.38
N GLN A 453 -13.97 -21.30 4.73
CA GLN A 453 -13.39 -20.62 3.59
C GLN A 453 -14.41 -20.53 2.44
N GLY A 454 -14.43 -19.47 1.69
CA GLY A 454 -15.44 -19.24 0.65
C GLY A 454 -14.94 -18.48 -0.57
N THR A 455 -15.72 -18.59 -1.64
CA THR A 455 -15.49 -17.84 -2.88
C THR A 455 -16.24 -16.51 -2.83
N GLY A 456 -15.53 -15.40 -2.99
CA GLY A 456 -16.13 -14.08 -2.93
C GLY A 456 -15.30 -12.99 -3.62
N PRO A 457 -15.77 -11.75 -3.59
CA PRO A 457 -14.93 -10.60 -3.93
C PRO A 457 -13.82 -10.43 -2.90
N LEU A 458 -12.68 -9.91 -3.33
CA LEU A 458 -11.60 -9.54 -2.40
C LEU A 458 -11.98 -8.28 -1.60
N PRO A 459 -11.47 -8.09 -0.37
CA PRO A 459 -11.88 -6.97 0.51
C PRO A 459 -11.68 -5.56 -0.09
N TRP A 460 -10.85 -5.44 -1.12
CA TRP A 460 -10.61 -4.20 -1.85
C TRP A 460 -11.34 -4.12 -3.19
N ASP A 461 -12.21 -5.06 -3.53
CA ASP A 461 -12.98 -5.05 -4.77
C ASP A 461 -13.94 -3.87 -4.82
N SER A 462 -13.78 -3.05 -5.84
CA SER A 462 -14.64 -1.89 -6.11
C SER A 462 -14.96 -1.87 -7.61
N PRO A 463 -16.11 -2.45 -8.03
CA PRO A 463 -16.42 -2.68 -9.43
C PRO A 463 -16.40 -1.45 -10.34
N ASN A 464 -16.78 -0.29 -9.82
CA ASN A 464 -16.77 0.94 -10.60
C ASN A 464 -16.06 2.04 -9.83
N ARG A 465 -15.21 2.80 -10.53
CA ARG A 465 -14.57 4.00 -10.00
C ARG A 465 -14.51 5.07 -11.06
N LEU A 466 -14.92 6.29 -10.71
CA LEU A 466 -14.74 7.49 -11.51
C LEU A 466 -13.87 8.48 -10.76
N GLN A 467 -12.79 8.90 -11.38
CA GLN A 467 -11.90 9.94 -10.88
C GLN A 467 -11.88 11.09 -11.89
N LEU A 468 -12.04 12.30 -11.41
CA LEU A 468 -11.94 13.50 -12.24
C LEU A 468 -11.19 14.54 -11.42
N TRP A 469 -10.17 15.14 -12.00
CA TRP A 469 -9.45 16.25 -11.38
C TRP A 469 -8.93 17.23 -12.43
N GLY A 470 -8.70 18.43 -11.99
CA GLY A 470 -8.16 19.46 -12.86
C GLY A 470 -7.99 20.79 -12.17
N TRP A 471 -7.45 21.73 -12.93
CA TRP A 471 -7.35 23.13 -12.53
C TRP A 471 -7.50 24.05 -13.74
N ARG A 472 -8.00 25.24 -13.48
CA ARG A 472 -8.09 26.30 -14.50
C ARG A 472 -8.16 27.68 -13.82
N PRO A 473 -7.74 28.76 -14.51
CA PRO A 473 -8.03 30.11 -14.08
C PRO A 473 -9.55 30.35 -14.06
N LEU A 474 -10.04 31.11 -13.08
CA LEU A 474 -11.44 31.52 -13.07
C LEU A 474 -11.73 32.46 -14.26
N PRO A 475 -12.83 32.29 -14.99
CA PRO A 475 -13.12 33.10 -16.17
C PRO A 475 -13.18 34.60 -15.88
N VAL A 476 -13.80 35.00 -14.78
CA VAL A 476 -13.96 36.42 -14.38
C VAL A 476 -12.73 36.94 -13.64
N PHE A 477 -12.13 36.11 -12.77
CA PHE A 477 -10.97 36.49 -11.94
C PHE A 477 -9.75 35.63 -12.30
N ARG A 478 -9.09 35.92 -13.42
CA ARG A 478 -7.95 35.15 -13.96
C ARG A 478 -6.74 35.03 -13.02
N SER A 479 -6.66 35.90 -12.00
CA SER A 479 -5.63 35.81 -10.95
C SER A 479 -5.89 34.67 -9.94
N PHE A 480 -7.08 34.09 -9.96
CA PHE A 480 -7.44 32.93 -9.14
C PHE A 480 -7.43 31.67 -9.99
N LEU A 481 -6.79 30.64 -9.46
CA LEU A 481 -6.79 29.28 -10.00
C LEU A 481 -7.79 28.45 -9.20
N VAL A 482 -8.78 27.86 -9.87
CA VAL A 482 -9.63 26.84 -9.26
C VAL A 482 -9.07 25.46 -9.54
N ALA A 483 -8.92 24.65 -8.49
CA ALA A 483 -8.59 23.23 -8.58
C ALA A 483 -9.74 22.41 -8.01
N TYR A 484 -10.07 21.31 -8.67
CA TYR A 484 -11.16 20.42 -8.27
C TYR A 484 -10.73 18.97 -8.39
N ALA A 485 -11.29 18.12 -7.52
CA ALA A 485 -11.09 16.69 -7.54
C ALA A 485 -12.39 15.98 -7.13
N LEU A 486 -12.81 15.01 -7.94
CA LEU A 486 -13.93 14.13 -7.68
C LEU A 486 -13.41 12.69 -7.64
N ASP A 487 -13.82 11.92 -6.64
CA ASP A 487 -13.64 10.47 -6.55
C ASP A 487 -14.98 9.83 -6.19
N TRP A 488 -15.47 8.97 -7.07
CA TRP A 488 -16.64 8.13 -6.85
C TRP A 488 -16.27 6.68 -7.06
N ARG A 489 -16.74 5.81 -6.16
CA ARG A 489 -16.53 4.37 -6.29
C ARG A 489 -17.63 3.57 -5.62
N THR A 490 -17.84 2.35 -6.11
CA THR A 490 -18.66 1.34 -5.45
C THR A 490 -18.05 0.99 -4.09
N GLY A 491 -18.87 0.77 -3.07
CA GLY A 491 -18.41 0.37 -1.74
C GLY A 491 -17.62 -0.93 -1.74
N PHE A 492 -16.71 -1.06 -0.79
CA PHE A 492 -15.95 -2.29 -0.56
C PHE A 492 -16.83 -3.40 0.01
N PRO A 493 -16.51 -4.67 -0.21
CA PRO A 493 -17.25 -5.78 0.38
C PRO A 493 -16.96 -5.94 1.87
N PHE A 494 -17.88 -6.57 2.59
CA PHE A 494 -17.73 -7.00 3.98
C PHE A 494 -18.64 -8.20 4.28
N SER A 495 -18.36 -8.89 5.38
CA SER A 495 -19.12 -10.06 5.86
C SER A 495 -19.95 -9.70 7.08
N TYR A 496 -21.08 -10.40 7.30
CA TYR A 496 -21.80 -10.37 8.56
C TYR A 496 -21.19 -11.39 9.53
N VAL A 497 -21.26 -11.07 10.82
CA VAL A 497 -20.90 -11.96 11.94
C VAL A 497 -22.02 -11.95 12.98
N ASN A 498 -22.07 -12.97 13.83
CA ASN A 498 -22.97 -13.03 14.98
C ASN A 498 -22.25 -12.67 16.29
N GLU A 499 -22.93 -12.76 17.43
CA GLU A 499 -22.38 -12.44 18.77
C GLU A 499 -21.19 -13.32 19.20
N THR A 500 -21.01 -14.51 18.60
CA THR A 500 -19.88 -15.39 18.84
C THR A 500 -18.75 -15.18 17.83
N GLU A 501 -18.81 -14.15 17.01
CA GLU A 501 -17.86 -13.86 15.91
C GLU A 501 -17.83 -14.96 14.84
N GLU A 502 -18.95 -15.62 14.59
CA GLU A 502 -19.12 -16.55 13.48
C GLU A 502 -19.61 -15.82 12.22
N LEU A 503 -19.10 -16.23 11.07
CA LEU A 503 -19.56 -15.73 9.77
C LEU A 503 -21.01 -16.14 9.52
N VAL A 504 -21.85 -15.14 9.20
CA VAL A 504 -23.25 -15.34 8.82
C VAL A 504 -23.41 -15.16 7.32
N GLY A 505 -23.67 -16.28 6.63
CA GLY A 505 -23.79 -16.29 5.17
C GLY A 505 -22.44 -16.32 4.44
N PRO A 506 -22.44 -16.11 3.11
CA PRO A 506 -21.21 -16.12 2.32
C PRO A 506 -20.26 -14.96 2.71
N PRO A 507 -18.94 -15.20 2.81
CA PRO A 507 -18.00 -14.15 3.15
C PRO A 507 -17.96 -13.07 2.07
N ASP A 508 -17.77 -11.80 2.49
CA ASP A 508 -17.67 -10.61 1.65
C ASP A 508 -18.85 -10.41 0.69
N SER A 509 -20.04 -10.88 1.07
CA SER A 509 -21.26 -10.82 0.24
C SER A 509 -21.99 -9.48 0.29
N HIS A 510 -21.71 -8.64 1.27
CA HIS A 510 -22.32 -7.33 1.46
C HIS A 510 -21.36 -6.22 1.06
N ARG A 511 -21.86 -4.99 0.84
CA ARG A 511 -21.03 -3.85 0.45
C ARG A 511 -21.34 -2.61 1.28
N PHE A 512 -20.30 -1.87 1.61
CA PHE A 512 -20.42 -0.51 2.11
C PHE A 512 -21.21 0.35 1.13
N PRO A 513 -21.84 1.44 1.61
CA PRO A 513 -22.38 2.48 0.72
C PRO A 513 -21.30 3.01 -0.23
N GLY A 514 -21.70 3.38 -1.43
CA GLY A 514 -20.75 3.93 -2.41
C GLY A 514 -20.09 5.21 -1.89
N TYR A 515 -18.78 5.30 -2.05
CA TYR A 515 -17.97 6.47 -1.71
C TYR A 515 -18.17 7.59 -2.74
N PHE A 516 -18.29 8.83 -2.30
CA PHE A 516 -18.29 10.00 -3.17
C PHE A 516 -17.67 11.19 -2.45
N SER A 517 -16.71 11.84 -3.08
CA SER A 517 -16.10 13.07 -2.57
C SER A 517 -15.82 14.04 -3.70
N LEU A 518 -16.26 15.29 -3.55
CA LEU A 518 -15.95 16.41 -4.43
C LEU A 518 -15.24 17.49 -3.65
N SER A 519 -13.99 17.76 -3.98
CA SER A 519 -13.18 18.80 -3.34
C SER A 519 -12.93 19.95 -4.29
N VAL A 520 -13.05 21.20 -3.82
CA VAL A 520 -12.82 22.41 -4.60
C VAL A 520 -11.93 23.37 -3.82
N HIS A 521 -10.88 23.87 -4.46
CA HIS A 521 -9.93 24.80 -3.87
C HIS A 521 -9.68 25.99 -4.81
N LEU A 522 -9.50 27.15 -4.21
CA LEU A 522 -9.08 28.38 -4.88
C LEU A 522 -7.67 28.74 -4.45
N GLU A 523 -6.81 29.07 -5.38
CA GLU A 523 -5.44 29.53 -5.11
C GLU A 523 -5.24 30.89 -5.79
N ARG A 524 -4.70 31.85 -5.05
CA ARG A 524 -4.22 33.13 -5.59
C ARG A 524 -2.73 33.26 -5.34
N ARG A 525 -1.97 33.56 -6.41
CA ARG A 525 -0.53 33.84 -6.34
C ARG A 525 -0.29 35.33 -6.26
N PHE A 526 0.68 35.73 -5.45
CA PHE A 526 1.06 37.13 -5.26
C PHE A 526 2.55 37.25 -4.93
N LYS A 527 3.14 38.44 -5.17
CA LYS A 527 4.56 38.72 -4.85
C LYS A 527 4.63 39.57 -3.60
N ILE A 528 5.46 39.16 -2.62
CA ILE A 528 5.80 39.96 -1.44
C ILE A 528 7.32 39.84 -1.23
N PHE A 529 8.00 40.96 -1.04
CA PHE A 529 9.45 41.03 -0.82
C PHE A 529 10.27 40.32 -1.91
N GLY A 530 9.84 40.39 -3.17
CA GLY A 530 10.53 39.75 -4.29
C GLY A 530 10.35 38.24 -4.41
N TYR A 531 9.54 37.64 -3.54
CA TYR A 531 9.22 36.21 -3.54
C TYR A 531 7.78 35.95 -3.97
N LEU A 532 7.57 34.79 -4.61
CA LEU A 532 6.27 34.35 -5.04
C LEU A 532 5.62 33.49 -3.90
N TRP A 533 4.44 33.88 -3.54
CA TRP A 533 3.59 33.23 -2.53
C TRP A 533 2.27 32.80 -3.14
N ALA A 534 1.60 31.84 -2.53
CA ALA A 534 0.22 31.51 -2.84
C ALA A 534 -0.60 31.36 -1.57
N LEU A 535 -1.80 31.93 -1.59
CA LEU A 535 -2.86 31.65 -0.63
C LEU A 535 -3.84 30.67 -1.27
N ARG A 536 -4.06 29.53 -0.63
CA ARG A 536 -5.01 28.52 -1.06
C ARG A 536 -6.04 28.30 0.03
N GLY A 537 -7.32 28.36 -0.35
CA GLY A 537 -8.44 28.02 0.50
C GLY A 537 -9.39 27.09 -0.25
N GLY A 538 -10.14 26.25 0.46
CA GLY A 538 -11.08 25.37 -0.19
C GLY A 538 -11.82 24.45 0.75
N VAL A 539 -12.64 23.62 0.14
CA VAL A 539 -13.52 22.66 0.80
C VAL A 539 -13.17 21.26 0.29
N ASN A 540 -12.85 20.37 1.20
CA ASN A 540 -12.81 18.94 0.94
C ASN A 540 -14.20 18.38 1.22
N ASP A 541 -14.64 17.47 0.36
CA ASP A 541 -15.98 16.88 0.40
C ASP A 541 -17.11 17.93 0.47
N LEU A 542 -17.23 18.71 -0.60
CA LEU A 542 -18.23 19.77 -0.72
C LEU A 542 -19.66 19.29 -0.48
N THR A 543 -19.95 18.03 -0.82
CA THR A 543 -21.28 17.43 -0.70
C THR A 543 -21.63 16.97 0.70
N ASP A 544 -20.66 16.92 1.60
CA ASP A 544 -20.79 16.45 2.98
C ASP A 544 -21.40 15.04 3.10
N ARG A 545 -21.08 14.19 2.12
CA ARG A 545 -21.57 12.82 2.14
C ARG A 545 -20.89 12.02 3.25
N PRO A 546 -21.65 11.22 4.03
CA PRO A 546 -21.07 10.37 5.08
C PRO A 546 -20.29 9.22 4.44
N ASN A 547 -19.01 9.43 4.17
CA ASN A 547 -18.09 8.41 3.66
C ASN A 547 -17.55 7.60 4.84
N ALA A 548 -18.24 6.51 5.16
CA ALA A 548 -17.86 5.64 6.29
C ALA A 548 -16.64 4.78 5.97
N THR A 549 -15.80 4.56 6.97
CA THR A 549 -14.65 3.64 6.89
C THR A 549 -14.85 2.39 7.75
N TYR A 550 -15.90 2.36 8.54
CA TYR A 550 -16.28 1.26 9.42
C TYR A 550 -17.79 1.04 9.36
N ILE A 551 -18.23 -0.21 9.54
CA ILE A 551 -19.63 -0.60 9.68
C ILE A 551 -19.72 -1.63 10.80
N ASP A 552 -20.73 -1.50 11.64
CA ASP A 552 -21.06 -2.55 12.59
C ASP A 552 -21.72 -3.71 11.82
N ASN A 553 -20.99 -4.79 11.67
CA ASN A 553 -21.38 -5.94 10.87
C ASN A 553 -21.88 -7.13 11.72
N ASN A 554 -22.01 -6.93 13.04
CA ASN A 554 -22.55 -7.95 13.94
C ASN A 554 -24.09 -7.89 13.92
N ILE A 555 -24.73 -8.98 13.46
CA ILE A 555 -26.19 -9.06 13.30
C ILE A 555 -26.95 -8.99 14.62
N ASP A 556 -26.31 -9.35 15.73
CA ASP A 556 -26.90 -9.35 17.08
C ASP A 556 -26.63 -8.00 17.80
N SER A 557 -25.93 -7.07 17.14
CA SER A 557 -25.71 -5.73 17.70
C SER A 557 -26.94 -4.85 17.56
N PRO A 558 -27.33 -4.10 18.63
CA PRO A 558 -28.37 -3.08 18.52
C PRO A 558 -28.01 -1.94 17.56
N GLN A 559 -26.74 -1.85 17.16
CA GLN A 559 -26.23 -0.90 16.16
C GLN A 559 -25.91 -1.56 14.82
N PHE A 560 -26.46 -2.74 14.54
CA PHE A 560 -26.25 -3.44 13.26
C PHE A 560 -26.39 -2.51 12.05
N LEU A 561 -25.39 -2.52 11.17
CA LEU A 561 -25.22 -1.64 10.01
C LEU A 561 -25.01 -0.16 10.32
N ALA A 562 -24.78 0.22 11.59
CA ALA A 562 -24.38 1.58 11.91
C ALA A 562 -23.00 1.90 11.30
N LEU A 563 -22.90 3.08 10.71
CA LEU A 563 -21.69 3.56 10.05
C LEU A 563 -20.82 4.34 11.05
N GLY A 564 -19.51 4.16 10.96
CA GLY A 564 -18.52 4.88 11.76
C GLY A 564 -17.31 5.32 10.96
N GLY A 565 -16.47 6.16 11.59
CA GLY A 565 -15.30 6.74 10.94
C GLY A 565 -15.68 7.65 9.77
N ILE A 566 -16.78 8.37 9.91
CA ILE A 566 -17.35 9.23 8.87
C ILE A 566 -16.39 10.40 8.63
N GLN A 567 -16.00 10.54 7.36
CA GLN A 567 -15.26 11.70 6.87
C GLN A 567 -16.26 12.65 6.21
N GLY A 568 -16.56 13.75 6.87
CA GLY A 568 -17.44 14.78 6.35
C GLY A 568 -16.68 15.96 5.75
N ARG A 569 -17.42 17.03 5.46
CA ARG A 569 -16.91 18.27 4.90
C ARG A 569 -15.86 18.92 5.82
N THR A 570 -14.74 19.34 5.20
CA THR A 570 -13.71 20.12 5.89
C THR A 570 -13.32 21.35 5.08
N PHE A 571 -13.25 22.50 5.74
CA PHE A 571 -12.67 23.71 5.15
C PHE A 571 -11.17 23.71 5.43
N THR A 572 -10.37 24.06 4.41
CA THR A 572 -8.92 24.07 4.51
C THR A 572 -8.37 25.40 4.03
N GLY A 573 -7.33 25.91 4.69
CA GLY A 573 -6.57 27.08 4.29
C GLY A 573 -5.07 26.82 4.39
N ARG A 574 -4.28 27.33 3.44
CA ARG A 574 -2.83 27.18 3.44
C ARG A 574 -2.14 28.35 2.77
N ILE A 575 -1.06 28.81 3.37
CA ILE A 575 -0.10 29.71 2.75
C ILE A 575 1.05 28.86 2.17
N ARG A 576 1.45 29.11 0.94
CA ARG A 576 2.54 28.40 0.25
C ARG A 576 3.62 29.40 -0.17
N PHE A 577 4.86 29.06 0.13
CA PHE A 577 6.02 29.75 -0.42
C PHE A 577 6.44 29.05 -1.72
N LEU A 578 6.53 29.78 -2.83
CA LEU A 578 6.81 29.23 -4.15
C LEU A 578 8.22 29.59 -4.65
N GLY A 579 9.00 30.31 -3.84
CA GLY A 579 10.37 30.69 -4.17
C GLY A 579 10.51 32.03 -4.89
N ARG A 580 11.70 32.30 -5.41
CA ARG A 580 12.02 33.48 -6.20
C ARG A 580 11.82 33.14 -7.69
N LYS A 581 11.13 34.01 -8.44
CA LYS A 581 11.02 33.88 -9.89
C LYS A 581 11.97 34.84 -10.56
#